data_c91885ca469565784f10d2ab1a04ff0d
#
_entry.id   c91885ca469565784f10d2ab1a04ff0d
#
_cell.length_a   1.000
_cell.length_b   1.000
_cell.length_c   1.000
_cell.angle_alpha   90.00
_cell.angle_beta   90.00
_cell.angle_gamma   90.00
#
_symmetry.space_group_name_H-M   'P 1'
#
loop_
_entity.id
_entity.type
_entity.pdbx_description
1 polymer ?
#
loop_
_entity_poly.entity_id
_entity_poly.type
_entity_poly.pdbx_seq_one_letter_code
_entity_poly.pdbx_strand_id
1 'polypeptide(L)' 'MSQEMYTAAKMAQALKISDTVVKKTLKELRIEPDAKKGVCSYYSASTLEKVKRALKK' A
#
# COMPACT_ATOMS: atom_id res chain seq x y z
N MET A 1 -18.37 2.88 11.61
CA MET A 1 -16.93 2.91 11.52
C MET A 1 -16.48 2.76 10.09
N SER A 2 -15.86 3.76 9.58
CA SER A 2 -15.41 3.75 8.21
C SER A 2 -14.06 3.04 8.12
N GLN A 3 -13.96 2.11 7.22
CA GLN A 3 -12.69 1.49 6.92
C GLN A 3 -11.96 2.39 5.95
N GLU A 4 -10.81 2.84 6.37
CA GLU A 4 -10.01 3.68 5.51
C GLU A 4 -9.23 2.81 4.54
N MET A 5 -9.44 3.09 3.28
CA MET A 5 -8.70 2.39 2.23
C MET A 5 -7.59 3.30 1.74
N TYR A 6 -6.47 2.71 1.47
CA TYR A 6 -5.29 3.44 1.01
C TYR A 6 -4.93 3.02 -0.40
N THR A 7 -4.64 4.00 -1.24
CA THR A 7 -4.07 3.71 -2.55
C THR A 7 -2.55 3.65 -2.40
N ALA A 8 -1.89 3.12 -3.44
CA ALA A 8 -0.43 3.06 -3.42
C ALA A 8 0.14 4.47 -3.25
N ALA A 9 -0.47 5.46 -3.89
CA ALA A 9 -0.01 6.84 -3.77
C ALA A 9 -0.16 7.34 -2.33
N LYS A 10 -1.29 7.04 -1.70
CA LYS A 10 -1.51 7.44 -0.31
C LYS A 10 -0.52 6.78 0.62
N MET A 11 -0.24 5.51 0.41
CA MET A 11 0.73 4.81 1.24
C MET A 11 2.12 5.42 1.04
N ALA A 12 2.45 5.76 -0.19
CA ALA A 12 3.74 6.38 -0.46
C ALA A 12 3.88 7.70 0.29
N GLN A 13 2.82 8.50 0.29
CA GLN A 13 2.85 9.78 1.01
C GLN A 13 2.96 9.57 2.51
N ALA A 14 2.21 8.60 3.03
CA ALA A 14 2.24 8.30 4.45
C ALA A 14 3.62 7.82 4.90
N LEU A 15 4.30 7.08 4.06
CA LEU A 15 5.61 6.54 4.37
C LEU A 15 6.74 7.45 3.87
N LYS A 16 6.40 8.53 3.18
CA LYS A 16 7.37 9.48 2.61
C LYS A 16 8.33 8.81 1.64
N ILE A 17 7.78 7.98 0.78
CA ILE A 17 8.53 7.30 -0.26
C ILE A 17 7.81 7.47 -1.58
N SER A 18 8.44 7.04 -2.67
CA SER A 18 7.77 7.13 -3.97
C SER A 18 6.80 5.97 -4.14
N ASP A 19 5.76 6.18 -4.95
CA ASP A 19 4.79 5.11 -5.19
C ASP A 19 5.42 3.95 -5.93
N THR A 20 6.48 4.18 -6.69
CA THR A 20 7.23 3.09 -7.31
C THR A 20 7.77 2.14 -6.26
N VAL A 21 8.31 2.69 -5.17
CA VAL A 21 8.83 1.87 -4.07
C VAL A 21 7.70 1.07 -3.42
N VAL A 22 6.55 1.71 -3.23
CA VAL A 22 5.38 1.03 -2.65
C VAL A 22 4.98 -0.14 -3.53
N LYS A 23 4.85 0.10 -4.84
CA LYS A 23 4.45 -0.94 -5.77
C LYS A 23 5.45 -2.09 -5.78
N LYS A 24 6.73 -1.77 -5.76
CA LYS A 24 7.77 -2.79 -5.73
C LYS A 24 7.68 -3.62 -4.46
N THR A 25 7.49 -2.96 -3.32
CA THR A 25 7.38 -3.66 -2.05
C THR A 25 6.16 -4.57 -2.02
N LEU A 26 5.03 -4.07 -2.52
CA LEU A 26 3.81 -4.88 -2.58
C LEU A 26 4.02 -6.11 -3.43
N LYS A 27 4.74 -5.96 -4.53
CA LYS A 27 5.02 -7.08 -5.40
C LYS A 27 5.94 -8.10 -4.73
N GLU A 28 6.94 -7.61 -4.02
CA GLU A 28 7.87 -8.50 -3.32
C GLU A 28 7.19 -9.26 -2.20
N LEU A 29 6.26 -8.61 -1.52
CA LEU A 29 5.51 -9.25 -0.45
C LEU A 29 4.35 -10.08 -0.98
N ARG A 30 4.12 -10.03 -2.29
CA ARG A 30 3.01 -10.73 -2.94
C ARG A 30 1.68 -10.34 -2.33
N ILE A 31 1.51 -9.06 -2.08
CA ILE A 31 0.29 -8.52 -1.51
C ILE A 31 -0.64 -8.10 -2.64
N GLU A 32 -1.86 -8.58 -2.59
CA GLU A 32 -2.86 -8.18 -3.57
C GLU A 32 -3.75 -7.10 -2.97
N PRO A 33 -4.32 -6.23 -3.81
CA PRO A 33 -5.20 -5.18 -3.30
C PRO A 33 -6.48 -5.78 -2.72
N ASP A 34 -6.95 -5.16 -1.64
CA ASP A 34 -8.20 -5.57 -1.03
C ASP A 34 -9.38 -5.22 -1.93
N ALA A 35 -9.25 -4.12 -2.65
CA ALA A 35 -10.27 -3.69 -3.59
C ALA A 35 -9.58 -3.07 -4.79
N LYS A 36 -10.19 -3.24 -5.95
CA LYS A 36 -9.65 -2.68 -7.18
C LYS A 36 -10.77 -1.98 -7.91
N LYS A 37 -10.58 -0.72 -8.18
CA LYS A 37 -11.57 0.08 -8.87
C LYS A 37 -10.93 0.74 -10.08
N GLY A 38 -11.21 0.23 -11.26
CA GLY A 38 -10.60 0.73 -12.48
C GLY A 38 -9.09 0.52 -12.42
N VAL A 39 -8.33 1.59 -12.55
CA VAL A 39 -6.87 1.52 -12.50
C VAL A 39 -6.32 1.70 -11.09
N CYS A 40 -7.21 1.97 -10.13
CA CYS A 40 -6.79 2.21 -8.76
C CYS A 40 -6.91 0.95 -7.93
N SER A 41 -5.87 0.67 -7.16
CA SER A 41 -5.86 -0.44 -6.22
C SER A 41 -5.95 0.12 -4.82
N TYR A 42 -6.81 -0.48 -4.00
CA TYR A 42 -7.02 -0.01 -2.64
C TYR A 42 -6.54 -1.07 -1.67
N TYR A 43 -5.86 -0.61 -0.64
CA TYR A 43 -5.29 -1.49 0.36
C TYR A 43 -5.77 -1.08 1.74
N SER A 44 -5.86 -2.03 2.64
CA SER A 44 -6.28 -1.74 4.00
C SER A 44 -5.09 -1.26 4.84
N ALA A 45 -5.39 -0.78 6.04
CA ALA A 45 -4.35 -0.34 6.95
C ALA A 45 -3.37 -1.46 7.28
N SER A 46 -3.85 -2.69 7.30
CA SER A 46 -2.98 -3.84 7.54
C SER A 46 -1.90 -3.93 6.47
N THR A 47 -2.28 -3.69 5.23
CA THR A 47 -1.31 -3.71 4.13
C THR A 47 -0.30 -2.58 4.29
N LEU A 48 -0.77 -1.41 4.72
CA LEU A 48 0.12 -0.29 4.96
C LEU A 48 1.19 -0.66 5.99
N GLU A 49 0.78 -1.33 7.05
CA GLU A 49 1.73 -1.75 8.08
C GLU A 49 2.73 -2.76 7.54
N LYS A 50 2.27 -3.68 6.71
CA LYS A 50 3.16 -4.67 6.11
C LYS A 50 4.22 -4.00 5.24
N VAL A 51 3.80 -3.03 4.43
CA VAL A 51 4.73 -2.28 3.59
C VAL A 51 5.70 -1.50 4.45
N LYS A 52 5.19 -0.86 5.50
CA LYS A 52 6.03 -0.09 6.40
C LYS A 52 7.10 -0.97 7.04
N ARG A 53 6.72 -2.15 7.48
CA ARG A 53 7.68 -3.09 8.07
C ARG A 53 8.73 -3.54 7.08
N ALA A 54 8.31 -3.81 5.86
CA ALA A 54 9.24 -4.27 4.82
C ALA A 54 10.26 -3.18 4.49
N LEU A 55 9.85 -1.92 4.54
CA LEU A 55 10.73 -0.81 4.24
C LEU A 55 11.62 -0.45 5.41
N LYS A 56 11.25 -0.85 6.59
CA LYS A 56 11.95 -0.47 7.80
C LYS A 56 12.93 -1.56 8.26
N LYS A 57 13.63 -2.10 7.37
CA LYS A 57 14.60 -3.15 7.74
C LYS A 57 15.81 -2.59 8.43
#